data_979d835cd6dbc35f4d67c4675d234e20
#
_entry.id   979d835cd6dbc35f4d67c4675d234e20
#
_cell.length_a   1.000
_cell.length_b   1.000
_cell.length_c   1.000
_cell.angle_alpha   90.00
_cell.angle_beta   90.00
_cell.angle_gamma   90.00
#
_symmetry.space_group_name_H-M   'P 1'
#
loop_
_entity.id
_entity.type
_entity.pdbx_description
1 polymer ?
#
loop_
_entity_poly.entity_id
_entity_poly.type
_entity_poly.pdbx_seq_one_letter_code
_entity_poly.pdbx_strand_id
1 'polypeptide(L)'
;MMKSSFATLVLLGVIALLIFTMDIGESRVLVRHGNTQKEPLEIVLERYICTESKVPIRELFNSAQAVLPNGDTYFFNDIGNVLLWLGRQKNKEEIIVWVYAQDTNRYVLAKNAWYSRVEITPMGYGFGAYEYHAYGQADYYLSEVQLFALRGETLLNPMINELLTNNKI
;
A
#
# COMPACT_ATOMS: atom_id res chain seq x y z
N MET A 1 -6.25 41.68 -41.67
CA MET A 1 -5.77 40.27 -41.55
C MET A 1 -4.70 40.04 -40.45
N MET A 2 -3.75 40.95 -40.23
CA MET A 2 -2.69 40.78 -39.18
C MET A 2 -3.20 40.65 -37.73
N LYS A 3 -4.27 41.33 -37.33
CA LYS A 3 -4.80 41.27 -35.95
C LYS A 3 -5.37 39.90 -35.58
N SER A 4 -5.95 39.17 -36.53
CA SER A 4 -6.48 37.80 -36.30
C SER A 4 -5.36 36.78 -36.07
N SER A 5 -4.28 36.85 -36.87
CA SER A 5 -3.14 35.93 -36.75
C SER A 5 -2.39 36.10 -35.42
N PHE A 6 -2.29 37.35 -34.93
CA PHE A 6 -1.66 37.62 -33.63
C PHE A 6 -2.49 37.06 -32.48
N ALA A 7 -3.81 37.23 -32.50
CA ALA A 7 -4.70 36.69 -31.48
C ALA A 7 -4.65 35.14 -31.43
N THR A 8 -4.58 34.51 -32.62
CA THR A 8 -4.44 33.03 -32.69
C THR A 8 -3.11 32.54 -32.12
N LEU A 9 -2.00 33.22 -32.38
CA LEU A 9 -0.69 32.90 -31.81
C LEU A 9 -0.66 33.03 -30.29
N VAL A 10 -1.25 34.12 -29.76
CA VAL A 10 -1.35 34.31 -28.30
C VAL A 10 -2.19 33.19 -27.66
N LEU A 11 -3.33 32.86 -28.28
CA LEU A 11 -4.17 31.76 -27.77
C LEU A 11 -3.44 30.41 -27.75
N LEU A 12 -2.73 30.09 -28.85
CA LEU A 12 -1.92 28.87 -28.91
C LEU A 12 -0.80 28.85 -27.85
N GLY A 13 -0.15 29.99 -27.61
CA GLY A 13 0.86 30.14 -26.56
C GLY A 13 0.29 29.94 -25.17
N VAL A 14 -0.91 30.46 -24.88
CA VAL A 14 -1.59 30.24 -23.58
C VAL A 14 -2.00 28.79 -23.43
N ILE A 15 -2.54 28.15 -24.49
CA ILE A 15 -2.90 26.72 -24.45
C ILE A 15 -1.65 25.85 -24.21
N ALA A 16 -0.55 26.11 -24.92
CA ALA A 16 0.71 25.41 -24.74
C ALA A 16 1.25 25.59 -23.31
N LEU A 17 1.17 26.80 -22.74
CA LEU A 17 1.57 27.08 -21.37
C LEU A 17 0.69 26.31 -20.37
N LEU A 18 -0.64 26.30 -20.58
CA LEU A 18 -1.57 25.54 -19.74
C LEU A 18 -1.29 24.03 -19.80
N ILE A 19 -1.06 23.47 -21.00
CA ILE A 19 -0.70 22.06 -21.15
C ILE A 19 0.63 21.77 -20.42
N PHE A 20 1.64 22.63 -20.60
CA PHE A 20 2.94 22.48 -19.94
C PHE A 20 2.81 22.54 -18.41
N THR A 21 1.98 23.45 -17.87
CA THR A 21 1.74 23.54 -16.42
C THR A 21 0.90 22.39 -15.87
N MET A 22 0.01 21.81 -16.68
CA MET A 22 -0.78 20.63 -16.27
C MET A 22 0.04 19.33 -16.32
N ASP A 23 1.08 19.25 -17.13
CA ASP A 23 1.94 18.06 -17.27
C ASP A 23 3.06 17.99 -16.21
N ILE A 24 3.19 19.03 -15.36
CA ILE A 24 4.04 18.99 -14.15
C ILE A 24 3.30 18.26 -13.01
N GLY A 25 2.42 17.32 -13.33
CA GLY A 25 1.85 16.39 -12.38
C GLY A 25 2.99 15.56 -11.78
N GLU A 26 3.13 15.60 -10.45
CA GLU A 26 4.14 14.81 -9.73
C GLU A 26 4.14 13.37 -10.23
N SER A 27 5.30 12.90 -10.73
CA SER A 27 5.43 11.56 -11.29
C SER A 27 5.02 10.53 -10.24
N ARG A 28 4.05 9.67 -10.61
CA ARG A 28 3.58 8.58 -9.76
C ARG A 28 4.70 7.60 -9.46
N VAL A 29 4.82 7.19 -8.21
CA VAL A 29 5.89 6.30 -7.74
C VAL A 29 5.35 4.90 -7.51
N LEU A 30 5.80 3.95 -8.33
CA LEU A 30 5.50 2.52 -8.15
C LEU A 30 6.62 1.80 -7.38
N VAL A 31 7.86 2.20 -7.59
CA VAL A 31 9.05 1.62 -6.97
C VAL A 31 10.02 2.74 -6.62
N ARG A 32 10.66 2.64 -5.48
CA ARG A 32 11.80 3.50 -5.12
C ARG A 32 13.05 2.65 -5.09
N HIS A 33 14.06 3.08 -5.83
CA HIS A 33 15.36 2.44 -5.88
C HIS A 33 16.33 3.03 -4.86
N GLY A 34 17.32 2.24 -4.44
CA GLY A 34 18.45 2.73 -3.65
C GLY A 34 18.20 2.83 -2.14
N ASN A 35 17.20 2.16 -1.60
CA ASN A 35 16.97 2.04 -0.16
C ASN A 35 17.94 1.00 0.44
N THR A 36 19.22 1.37 0.53
CA THR A 36 20.28 0.48 1.01
C THR A 36 20.21 0.20 2.51
N GLN A 37 19.63 1.11 3.27
CA GLN A 37 19.41 0.94 4.73
C GLN A 37 18.23 0.02 5.03
N LYS A 38 17.37 -0.23 4.04
CA LYS A 38 16.18 -1.08 4.14
C LYS A 38 15.17 -0.61 5.21
N GLU A 39 15.22 0.68 5.53
CA GLU A 39 14.27 1.34 6.42
C GLU A 39 12.97 1.71 5.68
N PRO A 40 11.85 1.90 6.38
CA PRO A 40 10.61 2.33 5.75
C PRO A 40 10.76 3.75 5.22
N LEU A 41 10.27 3.99 4.00
CA LEU A 41 10.30 5.29 3.36
C LEU A 41 9.02 6.08 3.67
N GLU A 42 9.14 7.40 3.72
CA GLU A 42 7.97 8.27 3.81
C GLU A 42 7.11 8.14 2.53
N ILE A 43 5.82 7.86 2.72
CA ILE A 43 4.85 7.79 1.63
C ILE A 43 4.16 9.14 1.48
N VAL A 44 4.29 9.74 0.30
CA VAL A 44 3.47 10.88 -0.09
C VAL A 44 2.15 10.35 -0.65
N LEU A 45 1.06 10.61 0.05
CA LEU A 45 -0.29 10.15 -0.33
C LEU A 45 -0.65 10.63 -1.74
N GLU A 46 -1.48 9.88 -2.45
CA GLU A 46 -1.91 10.06 -3.85
C GLU A 46 -0.78 9.96 -4.89
N ARG A 47 0.48 10.14 -4.49
CA ARG A 47 1.65 10.02 -5.38
C ARG A 47 2.17 8.59 -5.49
N TYR A 48 2.19 7.86 -4.37
CA TYR A 48 2.64 6.49 -4.33
C TYR A 48 1.53 5.53 -4.75
N ILE A 49 1.88 4.57 -5.60
CA ILE A 49 0.94 3.62 -6.20
C ILE A 49 1.15 2.24 -5.59
N CYS A 50 0.06 1.61 -5.18
CA CYS A 50 0.10 0.24 -4.71
C CYS A 50 0.59 -0.71 -5.81
N THR A 51 1.59 -1.51 -5.47
CA THR A 51 2.21 -2.47 -6.41
C THR A 51 1.23 -3.53 -6.90
N GLU A 52 0.28 -3.93 -6.06
CA GLU A 52 -0.68 -4.99 -6.38
C GLU A 52 -1.96 -4.42 -7.04
N SER A 53 -2.66 -3.54 -6.34
CA SER A 53 -3.95 -3.02 -6.82
C SER A 53 -3.84 -1.94 -7.90
N LYS A 54 -2.64 -1.36 -8.12
CA LYS A 54 -2.38 -0.27 -9.08
C LYS A 54 -3.14 1.03 -8.80
N VAL A 55 -3.70 1.19 -7.59
CA VAL A 55 -4.36 2.43 -7.18
C VAL A 55 -3.45 3.28 -6.30
N PRO A 56 -3.66 4.62 -6.23
CA PRO A 56 -2.93 5.49 -5.32
C PRO A 56 -3.13 5.10 -3.86
N ILE A 57 -2.09 5.27 -3.06
CA ILE A 57 -2.16 5.11 -1.60
C ILE A 57 -2.75 6.40 -1.03
N ARG A 58 -3.93 6.32 -0.42
CA ARG A 58 -4.69 7.46 0.09
C ARG A 58 -4.62 7.63 1.60
N GLU A 59 -4.19 6.61 2.29
CA GLU A 59 -4.03 6.60 3.73
C GLU A 59 -2.87 5.69 4.13
N LEU A 60 -2.28 5.93 5.30
CA LEU A 60 -1.18 5.12 5.81
C LEU A 60 -1.68 3.90 6.59
N PHE A 61 -2.87 3.97 7.21
CA PHE A 61 -3.46 2.83 7.91
C PHE A 61 -3.58 1.63 6.98
N ASN A 62 -3.17 0.48 7.46
CA ASN A 62 -3.11 -0.79 6.72
C ASN A 62 -2.16 -0.80 5.52
N SER A 63 -1.36 0.26 5.31
CA SER A 63 -0.34 0.28 4.26
C SER A 63 0.88 -0.55 4.64
N ALA A 64 1.61 -0.99 3.62
CA ALA A 64 2.84 -1.75 3.80
C ALA A 64 3.91 -1.36 2.76
N GLN A 65 5.15 -1.71 3.08
CA GLN A 65 6.30 -1.56 2.18
C GLN A 65 7.09 -2.87 2.17
N ALA A 66 7.58 -3.28 1.01
CA ALA A 66 8.47 -4.41 0.87
C ALA A 66 9.79 -3.96 0.24
N VAL A 67 10.89 -4.20 0.94
CA VAL A 67 12.24 -3.83 0.52
C VAL A 67 13.00 -5.07 0.11
N LEU A 68 13.40 -5.13 -1.15
CA LEU A 68 14.17 -6.23 -1.73
C LEU A 68 15.66 -6.15 -1.32
N PRO A 69 16.42 -7.25 -1.46
CA PRO A 69 17.85 -7.26 -1.15
C PRO A 69 18.66 -6.17 -1.87
N ASN A 70 18.29 -5.81 -3.10
CA ASN A 70 18.93 -4.75 -3.90
C ASN A 70 18.55 -3.32 -3.51
N GLY A 71 17.65 -3.15 -2.51
CA GLY A 71 17.17 -1.86 -2.06
C GLY A 71 15.98 -1.30 -2.85
N ASP A 72 15.38 -2.07 -3.75
CA ASP A 72 14.12 -1.69 -4.37
C ASP A 72 12.98 -1.79 -3.37
N THR A 73 12.21 -0.71 -3.22
CA THR A 73 11.08 -0.63 -2.29
C THR A 73 9.77 -0.56 -3.05
N TYR A 74 8.87 -1.48 -2.75
CA TYR A 74 7.52 -1.61 -3.28
C TYR A 74 6.51 -1.18 -2.22
N PHE A 75 5.38 -0.61 -2.66
CA PHE A 75 4.39 0.01 -1.79
C PHE A 75 3.02 -0.66 -1.95
N PHE A 76 2.29 -0.77 -0.85
CA PHE A 76 0.99 -1.43 -0.79
C PHE A 76 0.02 -0.60 0.05
N ASN A 77 -1.20 -0.43 -0.45
CA ASN A 77 -2.27 0.29 0.25
C ASN A 77 -3.05 -0.59 1.23
N ASP A 78 -2.78 -1.91 1.24
CA ASP A 78 -3.47 -2.89 2.08
C ASP A 78 -2.51 -4.01 2.44
N ILE A 79 -2.54 -4.46 3.70
CA ILE A 79 -1.71 -5.56 4.18
C ILE A 79 -1.99 -6.84 3.40
N GLY A 80 -3.26 -7.12 3.05
CA GLY A 80 -3.61 -8.27 2.21
C GLY A 80 -2.88 -8.27 0.88
N ASN A 81 -2.69 -7.10 0.27
CA ASN A 81 -1.94 -6.97 -0.98
C ASN A 81 -0.47 -7.36 -0.83
N VAL A 82 0.22 -6.93 0.23
CA VAL A 82 1.62 -7.32 0.44
C VAL A 82 1.74 -8.80 0.78
N LEU A 83 0.81 -9.37 1.53
CA LEU A 83 0.80 -10.80 1.88
C LEU A 83 0.68 -11.68 0.62
N LEU A 84 -0.26 -11.35 -0.28
CA LEU A 84 -0.44 -12.05 -1.55
C LEU A 84 0.76 -11.87 -2.48
N TRP A 85 1.28 -10.65 -2.58
CA TRP A 85 2.46 -10.35 -3.38
C TRP A 85 3.69 -11.13 -2.87
N LEU A 86 3.93 -11.13 -1.54
CA LEU A 86 5.04 -11.84 -0.90
C LEU A 86 4.96 -13.35 -1.13
N GLY A 87 3.75 -13.92 -1.11
CA GLY A 87 3.53 -15.36 -1.39
C GLY A 87 3.99 -15.81 -2.78
N ARG A 88 4.12 -14.88 -3.73
CA ARG A 88 4.60 -15.17 -5.11
C ARG A 88 6.10 -14.91 -5.31
N GLN A 89 6.79 -14.36 -4.29
CA GLN A 89 8.22 -14.09 -4.39
C GLN A 89 9.04 -15.36 -4.10
N LYS A 90 10.05 -15.62 -4.96
CA LYS A 90 10.94 -16.77 -4.79
C LYS A 90 11.85 -16.63 -3.56
N ASN A 91 12.33 -15.40 -3.30
CA ASN A 91 13.28 -15.08 -2.23
C ASN A 91 12.58 -14.31 -1.09
N LYS A 92 11.37 -14.73 -0.72
CA LYS A 92 10.55 -14.00 0.27
C LYS A 92 11.23 -13.85 1.63
N GLU A 93 12.10 -14.77 2.00
CA GLU A 93 12.82 -14.75 3.28
C GLU A 93 13.88 -13.63 3.37
N GLU A 94 14.33 -13.11 2.21
CA GLU A 94 15.30 -12.02 2.10
C GLU A 94 14.61 -10.64 2.01
N ILE A 95 13.29 -10.62 1.82
CA ILE A 95 12.49 -9.39 1.67
C ILE A 95 12.14 -8.86 3.05
N ILE A 96 12.48 -7.61 3.31
CA ILE A 96 12.07 -6.93 4.54
C ILE A 96 10.73 -6.27 4.30
N VAL A 97 9.74 -6.64 5.11
CA VAL A 97 8.40 -6.07 5.05
C VAL A 97 8.15 -5.18 6.24
N TRP A 98 7.68 -3.97 5.98
CA TRP A 98 7.22 -2.99 6.94
C TRP A 98 5.70 -2.85 6.81
N VAL A 99 4.99 -2.80 7.94
CA VAL A 99 3.55 -2.57 8.01
C VAL A 99 3.27 -1.37 8.91
N TYR A 100 2.26 -0.58 8.58
CA TYR A 100 1.86 0.56 9.40
C TYR A 100 1.01 0.08 10.57
N ALA A 101 1.52 0.23 11.78
CA ALA A 101 0.85 -0.18 13.01
C ALA A 101 -0.22 0.86 13.39
N GLN A 102 -1.44 0.38 13.68
CA GLN A 102 -2.59 1.24 13.97
C GLN A 102 -2.53 1.87 15.36
N ASP A 103 -1.94 1.18 16.32
CA ASP A 103 -1.83 1.60 17.71
C ASP A 103 -0.74 2.65 17.95
N THR A 104 0.34 2.62 17.15
CA THR A 104 1.50 3.52 17.33
C THR A 104 1.71 4.51 16.19
N ASN A 105 0.90 4.44 15.13
CA ASN A 105 0.98 5.33 13.96
C ASN A 105 2.37 5.40 13.32
N ARG A 106 3.05 4.25 13.20
CA ARG A 106 4.37 4.15 12.57
C ARG A 106 4.56 2.82 11.85
N TYR A 107 5.55 2.76 10.97
CA TYR A 107 5.96 1.51 10.36
C TYR A 107 6.74 0.65 11.37
N VAL A 108 6.37 -0.62 11.45
CA VAL A 108 7.05 -1.65 12.23
C VAL A 108 7.41 -2.82 11.33
N LEU A 109 8.41 -3.62 11.71
CA LEU A 109 8.74 -4.83 10.97
C LEU A 109 7.55 -5.80 11.01
N ALA A 110 7.09 -6.23 9.84
CA ALA A 110 5.93 -7.11 9.71
C ALA A 110 6.04 -8.39 10.56
N LYS A 111 7.24 -8.95 10.67
CA LYS A 111 7.52 -10.16 11.50
C LYS A 111 7.39 -9.94 13.00
N ASN A 112 7.42 -8.68 13.45
CA ASN A 112 7.34 -8.31 14.87
C ASN A 112 5.96 -7.75 15.23
N ALA A 113 5.09 -7.53 14.22
CA ALA A 113 3.74 -7.03 14.44
C ALA A 113 2.77 -8.15 14.84
N TRP A 114 1.72 -7.76 15.54
CA TRP A 114 0.52 -8.53 15.77
C TRP A 114 -0.55 -8.14 14.75
N TYR A 115 -1.44 -9.08 14.41
CA TYR A 115 -2.42 -8.85 13.36
C TYR A 115 -3.84 -9.15 13.81
N SER A 116 -4.75 -8.31 13.34
CA SER A 116 -6.21 -8.51 13.36
C SER A 116 -6.67 -9.03 11.98
N ARG A 117 -7.90 -9.59 11.95
CA ARG A 117 -8.53 -10.10 10.71
C ARG A 117 -9.85 -9.42 10.37
N VAL A 118 -10.26 -8.42 11.16
CA VAL A 118 -11.61 -7.83 11.08
C VAL A 118 -11.58 -6.32 10.87
N GLU A 119 -10.45 -5.77 10.42
CA GLU A 119 -10.32 -4.34 10.18
C GLU A 119 -11.01 -3.88 8.90
N ILE A 120 -11.44 -2.63 8.90
CA ILE A 120 -11.85 -1.96 7.65
C ILE A 120 -10.60 -1.55 6.91
N THR A 121 -10.35 -2.15 5.76
CA THR A 121 -9.14 -1.92 4.97
C THR A 121 -9.45 -1.46 3.56
N PRO A 122 -8.55 -0.74 2.87
CA PRO A 122 -8.79 -0.16 1.55
C PRO A 122 -9.24 -1.16 0.48
N MET A 123 -8.75 -2.41 0.57
CA MET A 123 -9.09 -3.46 -0.39
C MET A 123 -10.04 -4.52 0.21
N GLY A 124 -10.47 -4.34 1.47
CA GLY A 124 -11.44 -5.23 2.12
C GLY A 124 -10.89 -6.57 2.57
N TYR A 125 -9.57 -6.75 2.67
CA TYR A 125 -9.01 -8.01 3.16
C TYR A 125 -9.24 -8.24 4.65
N GLY A 126 -9.31 -7.17 5.44
CA GLY A 126 -9.58 -7.24 6.89
C GLY A 126 -8.34 -7.34 7.77
N PHE A 127 -7.12 -7.30 7.22
CA PHE A 127 -5.90 -7.41 8.00
C PHE A 127 -5.43 -6.04 8.50
N GLY A 128 -5.34 -5.89 9.84
CA GLY A 128 -4.72 -4.74 10.50
C GLY A 128 -3.45 -5.15 11.21
N ALA A 129 -2.46 -4.25 11.31
CA ALA A 129 -1.21 -4.47 12.04
C ALA A 129 -1.15 -3.61 13.30
N TYR A 130 -0.58 -4.20 14.37
CA TYR A 130 -0.39 -3.58 15.68
C TYR A 130 1.03 -3.85 16.16
N GLU A 131 1.65 -2.87 16.78
CA GLU A 131 2.98 -3.05 17.38
C GLU A 131 2.91 -3.85 18.67
N TYR A 132 1.87 -3.59 19.47
CA TYR A 132 1.65 -4.27 20.73
C TYR A 132 0.55 -5.31 20.60
N HIS A 133 0.65 -6.38 21.39
CA HIS A 133 -0.37 -7.42 21.43
C HIS A 133 -1.68 -6.86 22.01
N ALA A 134 -2.69 -6.73 21.17
CA ALA A 134 -4.04 -6.33 21.56
C ALA A 134 -4.91 -7.58 21.73
N TYR A 135 -4.90 -8.17 22.94
CA TYR A 135 -5.59 -9.41 23.28
C TYR A 135 -7.07 -9.42 22.87
N GLY A 136 -7.47 -10.42 22.11
CA GLY A 136 -8.81 -10.57 21.57
C GLY A 136 -9.10 -9.74 20.33
N GLN A 137 -8.15 -8.90 19.87
CA GLN A 137 -8.27 -8.10 18.65
C GLN A 137 -7.16 -8.42 17.65
N ALA A 138 -5.92 -8.40 18.08
CA ALA A 138 -4.74 -8.62 17.24
C ALA A 138 -3.89 -9.75 17.84
N ASP A 139 -4.32 -11.00 17.60
CA ASP A 139 -3.76 -12.20 18.21
C ASP A 139 -2.95 -13.07 17.22
N TYR A 140 -2.87 -12.66 15.94
CA TYR A 140 -2.23 -13.46 14.89
C TYR A 140 -0.80 -12.97 14.59
N TYR A 141 0.05 -13.91 14.17
CA TYR A 141 1.38 -13.62 13.64
C TYR A 141 1.37 -13.45 12.11
N LEU A 142 2.45 -12.88 11.58
CA LEU A 142 2.61 -12.69 10.13
C LEU A 142 2.39 -13.99 9.33
N SER A 143 2.93 -15.11 9.79
CA SER A 143 2.81 -16.41 9.11
C SER A 143 1.36 -16.89 9.02
N GLU A 144 0.56 -16.61 10.03
CA GLU A 144 -0.85 -17.01 10.08
C GLU A 144 -1.69 -16.16 9.14
N VAL A 145 -1.55 -14.83 9.21
CA VAL A 145 -2.31 -13.94 8.30
C VAL A 145 -1.88 -14.12 6.84
N GLN A 146 -0.62 -14.46 6.59
CA GLN A 146 -0.17 -14.83 5.25
C GLN A 146 -0.85 -16.11 4.77
N LEU A 147 -0.97 -17.12 5.61
CA LEU A 147 -1.67 -18.35 5.29
C LEU A 147 -3.16 -18.09 5.00
N PHE A 148 -3.83 -17.29 5.83
CA PHE A 148 -5.21 -16.90 5.62
C PHE A 148 -5.40 -16.15 4.29
N ALA A 149 -4.54 -15.18 3.99
CA ALA A 149 -4.58 -14.45 2.74
C ALA A 149 -4.44 -15.39 1.51
N LEU A 150 -3.46 -16.30 1.54
CA LEU A 150 -3.21 -17.25 0.46
C LEU A 150 -4.34 -18.27 0.26
N ARG A 151 -5.10 -18.59 1.31
CA ARG A 151 -6.29 -19.46 1.26
C ARG A 151 -7.57 -18.71 0.89
N GLY A 152 -7.53 -17.38 0.78
CA GLY A 152 -8.72 -16.56 0.58
C GLY A 152 -9.62 -16.48 1.81
N GLU A 153 -9.08 -16.76 2.99
CA GLU A 153 -9.76 -16.67 4.28
C GLU A 153 -9.74 -15.23 4.80
N THR A 154 -10.35 -14.32 4.04
CA THR A 154 -10.36 -12.86 4.26
C THR A 154 -11.80 -12.35 4.30
N LEU A 155 -12.01 -11.09 4.69
CA LEU A 155 -13.35 -10.46 4.69
C LEU A 155 -13.96 -10.33 3.28
N LEU A 156 -13.16 -10.49 2.21
CA LEU A 156 -13.67 -10.56 0.83
C LEU A 156 -14.48 -11.85 0.57
N ASN A 157 -14.23 -12.90 1.33
CA ASN A 157 -15.01 -14.13 1.25
C ASN A 157 -16.25 -14.00 2.15
N PRO A 158 -17.49 -13.99 1.61
CA PRO A 158 -18.70 -13.76 2.39
C PRO A 158 -18.89 -14.75 3.55
N MET A 159 -18.53 -16.03 3.33
CA MET A 159 -18.64 -17.07 4.37
C MET A 159 -17.65 -16.80 5.51
N ILE A 160 -16.41 -16.46 5.19
CA ILE A 160 -15.39 -16.14 6.20
C ILE A 160 -15.75 -14.86 6.94
N ASN A 161 -16.24 -13.84 6.23
CA ASN A 161 -16.71 -12.60 6.82
C ASN A 161 -17.80 -12.85 7.86
N GLU A 162 -18.82 -13.67 7.53
CA GLU A 162 -19.88 -14.03 8.46
C GLU A 162 -19.34 -14.75 9.71
N LEU A 163 -18.39 -15.68 9.53
CA LEU A 163 -17.80 -16.43 10.64
C LEU A 163 -16.97 -15.53 11.56
N LEU A 164 -16.13 -14.66 10.99
CA LEU A 164 -15.28 -13.72 11.74
C LEU A 164 -16.14 -12.68 12.48
N THR A 165 -17.14 -12.10 11.81
CA THR A 165 -18.02 -11.07 12.42
C THR A 165 -18.85 -11.63 13.57
N ASN A 166 -19.19 -12.91 13.53
CA ASN A 166 -19.95 -13.60 14.58
C ASN A 166 -19.05 -14.31 15.61
N ASN A 167 -17.74 -14.07 15.63
CA ASN A 167 -16.75 -14.71 16.53
C ASN A 167 -16.85 -16.24 16.54
N LYS A 168 -17.02 -16.85 15.38
CA LYS A 168 -17.09 -18.31 15.24
C LYS A 168 -15.75 -18.95 14.87
N ILE A 169 -14.80 -18.15 14.43
CA ILE A 169 -13.41 -18.53 14.09
C ILE A 169 -12.45 -17.39 14.40
#